data_685905a152ac9d113e353bb25ddfccb0
#
_entry.id   685905a152ac9d113e353bb25ddfccb0
#
_cell.length_a   1.000
_cell.length_b   1.000
_cell.length_c   1.000
_cell.angle_alpha   90.00
_cell.angle_beta   90.00
_cell.angle_gamma   90.00
#
_symmetry.space_group_name_H-M   'P 1'
#
loop_
_entity.id
_entity.type
_entity.pdbx_description
1 polymer ?
#
loop_
_entity_poly.entity_id
_entity_poly.type
_entity_poly.pdbx_seq_one_letter_code
_entity_poly.pdbx_strand_id
1 'polypeptide(L)'
;LTDDSVKPDMDLGFEFYYYGNPYTKLTVCSNGWVSFEPCLKAEGTNNACNPLPYFYNNSIGHAIGPYAMIAPFFDDLDDDGGNEPFNVYFWTNNQDSVIIEWHEVAQRKTDQFCSVSYCEKETFQLILDNSNTTSSDNGNITFQYKEIYDIDEIEDHGATVGVEAPDKNSGTQYLFNYSYHANADTLKNGLAIRFSNSCDG
;
A
#
# COMPACT_ATOMS: atom_id res chain seq x y z
N LEU A 1 13.71 -5.53 0.08
CA LEU A 1 12.69 -6.51 0.47
C LEU A 1 12.89 -7.79 -0.33
N THR A 2 12.36 -8.87 0.16
CA THR A 2 12.20 -10.16 -0.52
C THR A 2 10.71 -10.44 -0.61
N ASP A 3 10.32 -11.48 -1.31
CA ASP A 3 8.96 -11.98 -1.29
C ASP A 3 8.46 -12.17 0.15
N ASP A 4 7.18 -11.90 0.39
CA ASP A 4 6.52 -11.97 1.69
C ASP A 4 7.31 -11.34 2.83
N SER A 5 7.77 -10.12 2.66
CA SER A 5 8.55 -9.44 3.67
C SER A 5 8.05 -8.03 4.01
N VAL A 6 8.41 -7.58 5.21
CA VAL A 6 8.13 -6.22 5.68
C VAL A 6 9.40 -5.53 6.13
N LYS A 7 9.47 -4.23 5.92
CA LYS A 7 10.50 -3.35 6.48
C LYS A 7 9.83 -2.40 7.48
N PRO A 8 9.94 -2.69 8.79
CA PRO A 8 9.37 -1.82 9.81
C PRO A 8 10.22 -0.56 10.04
N ASP A 9 9.62 0.39 10.74
CA ASP A 9 10.29 1.59 11.28
C ASP A 9 10.98 2.48 10.24
N MET A 10 10.45 2.54 9.02
CA MET A 10 10.92 3.47 8.00
C MET A 10 10.61 4.90 8.43
N ASP A 11 11.65 5.69 8.67
CA ASP A 11 11.53 7.08 9.14
C ASP A 11 11.10 7.98 7.97
N LEU A 12 10.01 8.73 8.18
CA LEU A 12 9.51 9.69 7.18
C LEU A 12 10.39 10.93 7.09
N GLY A 13 11.07 11.28 8.19
CA GLY A 13 11.84 12.51 8.34
C GLY A 13 10.99 13.73 8.71
N PHE A 14 9.69 13.56 8.86
CA PHE A 14 8.71 14.58 9.27
C PHE A 14 7.49 13.90 9.93
N GLU A 15 6.62 14.72 10.52
CA GLU A 15 5.35 14.26 11.08
C GLU A 15 4.26 14.29 10.02
N PHE A 16 3.67 13.13 9.73
CA PHE A 16 2.55 12.95 8.80
C PHE A 16 1.27 12.67 9.59
N TYR A 17 0.22 13.46 9.35
CA TYR A 17 -1.07 13.22 9.98
C TYR A 17 -1.94 12.30 9.13
N TYR A 18 -2.42 11.23 9.74
CA TYR A 18 -3.29 10.25 9.11
C TYR A 18 -4.49 9.96 10.02
N TYR A 19 -5.70 10.24 9.56
CA TYR A 19 -6.94 10.22 10.36
C TYR A 19 -6.79 10.97 11.70
N GLY A 20 -6.15 12.12 11.68
CA GLY A 20 -5.94 12.98 12.84
C GLY A 20 -4.84 12.52 13.81
N ASN A 21 -4.18 11.41 13.55
CA ASN A 21 -3.05 10.92 14.36
C ASN A 21 -1.71 11.25 13.71
N PRO A 22 -0.72 11.74 14.49
CA PRO A 22 0.62 12.03 13.97
C PRO A 22 1.48 10.77 13.91
N TYR A 23 2.18 10.58 12.80
CA TYR A 23 3.13 9.49 12.60
C TYR A 23 4.44 10.02 12.02
N THR A 24 5.55 9.49 12.50
CA THR A 24 6.90 9.80 11.98
C THR A 24 7.55 8.61 11.29
N LYS A 25 6.93 7.43 11.38
CA LYS A 25 7.41 6.18 10.82
C LYS A 25 6.27 5.37 10.23
N LEU A 26 6.61 4.50 9.30
CA LEU A 26 5.70 3.49 8.77
C LEU A 26 6.42 2.16 8.51
N THR A 27 5.64 1.12 8.29
CA THR A 27 6.11 -0.18 7.80
C THR A 27 5.76 -0.30 6.32
N VAL A 28 6.71 -0.77 5.53
CA VAL A 28 6.52 -1.07 4.10
C VAL A 28 6.49 -2.58 3.92
N CYS A 29 5.51 -3.09 3.18
CA CYS A 29 5.40 -4.50 2.80
C CYS A 29 5.73 -4.70 1.32
N SER A 30 6.34 -5.83 1.00
CA SER A 30 6.54 -6.27 -0.39
C SER A 30 5.22 -6.36 -1.15
N ASN A 31 4.15 -6.80 -0.51
CA ASN A 31 2.83 -7.05 -1.06
C ASN A 31 1.98 -5.79 -1.29
N GLY A 32 2.61 -4.66 -1.64
CA GLY A 32 1.93 -3.48 -2.16
C GLY A 32 1.13 -2.66 -1.16
N TRP A 33 1.47 -2.72 0.13
CA TRP A 33 0.86 -1.91 1.17
C TRP A 33 1.88 -1.31 2.14
N VAL A 34 1.48 -0.25 2.82
CA VAL A 34 2.18 0.31 3.98
C VAL A 34 1.21 0.43 5.15
N SER A 35 1.76 0.56 6.36
CA SER A 35 0.96 0.77 7.57
C SER A 35 1.70 1.65 8.55
N PHE A 36 0.96 2.57 9.17
CA PHE A 36 1.45 3.33 10.32
C PHE A 36 1.36 2.53 11.62
N GLU A 37 0.46 1.54 11.68
CA GLU A 37 0.22 0.67 12.84
C GLU A 37 0.13 -0.80 12.40
N PRO A 38 1.25 -1.43 12.01
CA PRO A 38 1.22 -2.76 11.38
C PRO A 38 0.81 -3.89 12.34
N CYS A 39 0.74 -3.61 13.64
CA CYS A 39 0.38 -4.59 14.67
C CYS A 39 -0.55 -3.98 15.71
N LEU A 40 -1.47 -4.78 16.21
CA LEU A 40 -2.14 -4.51 17.47
C LEU A 40 -1.12 -4.47 18.61
N LYS A 41 -1.02 -3.33 19.27
CA LYS A 41 -0.40 -3.28 20.59
C LYS A 41 -1.38 -3.86 21.59
N ALA A 42 -1.18 -5.11 22.01
CA ALA A 42 -1.91 -5.65 23.14
C ALA A 42 -1.64 -4.76 24.37
N GLU A 43 -2.68 -4.21 24.98
CA GLU A 43 -2.56 -3.39 26.18
C GLU A 43 -1.74 -4.14 27.25
N GLY A 44 -0.71 -3.52 27.75
CA GLY A 44 0.11 -4.05 28.85
C GLY A 44 1.24 -5.00 28.45
N THR A 45 1.52 -5.20 27.16
CA THR A 45 2.66 -6.00 26.73
C THR A 45 3.75 -5.11 26.13
N ASN A 46 5.00 -5.27 26.64
CA ASN A 46 6.21 -4.71 26.03
C ASN A 46 6.66 -5.52 24.79
N ASN A 47 5.75 -6.29 24.17
CA ASN A 47 6.11 -7.10 23.04
C ASN A 47 6.41 -6.19 21.85
N ALA A 48 7.62 -6.31 21.33
CA ALA A 48 7.99 -5.70 20.07
C ALA A 48 6.96 -6.15 19.00
N CYS A 49 6.40 -5.19 18.31
CA CYS A 49 5.58 -5.47 17.15
C CYS A 49 6.43 -6.25 16.13
N ASN A 50 5.96 -7.43 15.76
CA ASN A 50 6.52 -8.17 14.64
C ASN A 50 5.45 -8.16 13.53
N PRO A 51 5.50 -7.19 12.62
CA PRO A 51 4.52 -7.08 11.56
C PRO A 51 4.57 -8.31 10.65
N LEU A 52 3.39 -8.79 10.26
CA LEU A 52 3.28 -9.92 9.35
C LEU A 52 3.22 -9.40 7.90
N PRO A 53 3.87 -10.06 6.96
CA PRO A 53 3.81 -9.72 5.55
C PRO A 53 2.51 -10.26 4.93
N TYR A 54 1.36 -9.69 5.33
CA TYR A 54 0.08 -10.13 4.77
C TYR A 54 0.15 -10.11 3.24
N PHE A 55 -0.13 -11.26 2.62
CA PHE A 55 -0.17 -11.45 1.17
C PHE A 55 -1.59 -11.71 0.66
N TYR A 56 -2.46 -12.35 1.47
CA TYR A 56 -3.88 -12.42 1.12
C TYR A 56 -4.54 -11.08 1.36
N ASN A 57 -4.89 -10.40 0.28
CA ASN A 57 -5.59 -9.14 0.34
C ASN A 57 -7.03 -9.33 0.90
N ASN A 58 -7.47 -8.35 1.64
CA ASN A 58 -8.81 -8.27 2.21
C ASN A 58 -9.41 -6.90 1.88
N SER A 59 -10.73 -6.78 1.99
CA SER A 59 -11.39 -5.48 1.85
C SER A 59 -10.89 -4.48 2.92
N ILE A 60 -10.91 -3.20 2.58
CA ILE A 60 -10.67 -2.13 3.56
C ILE A 60 -11.66 -2.24 4.72
N GLY A 61 -11.15 -2.15 5.96
CA GLY A 61 -11.94 -2.35 7.18
C GLY A 61 -12.10 -3.81 7.61
N HIS A 62 -11.41 -4.75 6.97
CA HIS A 62 -11.46 -6.15 7.38
C HIS A 62 -10.68 -6.37 8.68
N ALA A 63 -11.18 -7.27 9.54
CA ALA A 63 -10.57 -7.54 10.85
C ALA A 63 -9.14 -8.10 10.78
N ILE A 64 -8.83 -8.86 9.72
CA ILE A 64 -7.49 -9.40 9.46
C ILE A 64 -6.72 -8.39 8.61
N GLY A 65 -5.43 -8.21 8.91
CA GLY A 65 -4.55 -7.28 8.20
C GLY A 65 -3.97 -6.22 9.13
N PRO A 66 -3.08 -5.37 8.63
CA PRO A 66 -2.49 -4.28 9.40
C PRO A 66 -3.53 -3.20 9.72
N TYR A 67 -3.29 -2.40 10.75
CA TYR A 67 -4.08 -1.22 11.08
C TYR A 67 -3.51 0.02 10.40
N ALA A 68 -4.31 1.07 10.23
CA ALA A 68 -3.86 2.30 9.58
C ALA A 68 -3.15 2.02 8.24
N MET A 69 -3.74 1.16 7.44
CA MET A 69 -3.17 0.68 6.18
C MET A 69 -3.41 1.67 5.03
N ILE A 70 -2.41 1.82 4.20
CA ILE A 70 -2.50 2.45 2.87
C ILE A 70 -2.10 1.41 1.85
N ALA A 71 -3.00 1.08 0.94
CA ALA A 71 -2.85 0.03 -0.05
C ALA A 71 -2.93 0.61 -1.48
N PRO A 72 -1.82 1.04 -2.07
CA PRO A 72 -1.82 1.43 -3.48
C PRO A 72 -2.14 0.26 -4.42
N PHE A 73 -1.68 -0.94 -4.09
CA PHE A 73 -1.98 -2.17 -4.84
C PHE A 73 -1.62 -3.37 -3.97
N PHE A 74 -2.49 -3.71 -3.01
CA PHE A 74 -2.28 -4.82 -2.11
C PHE A 74 -2.73 -6.11 -2.78
N ASP A 75 -1.77 -6.97 -3.06
CA ASP A 75 -1.96 -8.30 -3.62
C ASP A 75 -0.77 -9.20 -3.21
N ASP A 76 -0.81 -10.48 -3.53
CA ASP A 76 0.31 -11.41 -3.38
C ASP A 76 1.35 -11.12 -4.49
N LEU A 77 2.24 -10.15 -4.21
CA LEU A 77 3.27 -9.72 -5.13
C LEU A 77 4.54 -10.54 -4.91
N ASP A 78 5.12 -11.05 -6.00
CA ASP A 78 6.25 -11.98 -6.00
C ASP A 78 7.48 -11.36 -6.68
N ASP A 79 8.64 -11.98 -6.46
CA ASP A 79 9.93 -11.63 -7.04
C ASP A 79 10.24 -12.40 -8.35
N ASP A 80 9.22 -12.85 -9.07
CA ASP A 80 9.37 -13.61 -10.32
C ASP A 80 10.12 -14.96 -10.12
N GLY A 81 9.79 -15.66 -9.03
CA GLY A 81 10.36 -16.98 -8.72
C GLY A 81 11.77 -16.94 -8.15
N GLY A 82 12.16 -15.86 -7.49
CA GLY A 82 13.42 -15.73 -6.76
C GLY A 82 14.63 -15.46 -7.65
N ASN A 83 14.43 -15.12 -8.91
CA ASN A 83 15.55 -14.87 -9.85
C ASN A 83 15.87 -13.38 -10.02
N GLU A 84 14.97 -12.50 -9.59
CA GLU A 84 15.14 -11.05 -9.69
C GLU A 84 15.01 -10.41 -8.31
N PRO A 85 15.75 -9.32 -8.03
CA PRO A 85 15.60 -8.62 -6.76
C PRO A 85 14.21 -7.98 -6.67
N PHE A 86 13.53 -8.17 -5.55
CA PHE A 86 12.28 -7.49 -5.25
C PHE A 86 12.55 -5.98 -5.03
N ASN A 87 12.15 -5.16 -5.96
CA ASN A 87 12.53 -3.75 -6.01
C ASN A 87 11.45 -2.86 -5.37
N VAL A 88 11.57 -2.60 -4.08
CA VAL A 88 10.81 -1.54 -3.41
C VAL A 88 11.76 -0.43 -3.00
N TYR A 89 11.53 0.75 -3.54
CA TYR A 89 12.33 1.93 -3.27
C TYR A 89 11.61 2.86 -2.30
N PHE A 90 12.36 3.43 -1.38
CA PHE A 90 11.88 4.43 -0.42
C PHE A 90 12.73 5.69 -0.54
N TRP A 91 12.08 6.83 -0.71
CA TRP A 91 12.71 8.14 -0.74
C TRP A 91 11.96 9.12 0.14
N THR A 92 12.69 9.99 0.83
CA THR A 92 12.13 11.12 1.60
C THR A 92 13.00 12.36 1.38
N ASN A 93 12.37 13.54 1.35
CA ASN A 93 13.09 14.81 1.39
C ASN A 93 13.39 15.26 2.82
N ASN A 94 12.96 14.50 3.84
CA ASN A 94 13.08 14.81 5.27
C ASN A 94 12.41 16.13 5.70
N GLN A 95 11.39 16.57 4.99
CA GLN A 95 10.66 17.80 5.27
C GLN A 95 9.14 17.61 5.23
N ASP A 96 8.61 17.13 4.13
CA ASP A 96 7.18 17.06 3.88
C ASP A 96 6.74 15.96 2.90
N SER A 97 7.68 15.24 2.26
CA SER A 97 7.34 14.31 1.20
C SER A 97 8.08 12.98 1.30
N VAL A 98 7.34 11.88 1.10
CA VAL A 98 7.84 10.52 0.97
C VAL A 98 7.29 9.91 -0.30
N ILE A 99 8.13 9.16 -1.02
CA ILE A 99 7.75 8.34 -2.16
C ILE A 99 8.18 6.90 -1.91
N ILE A 100 7.27 5.98 -2.09
CA ILE A 100 7.52 4.54 -2.04
C ILE A 100 7.11 3.96 -3.38
N GLU A 101 8.03 3.27 -4.04
CA GLU A 101 7.80 2.68 -5.36
C GLU A 101 8.01 1.17 -5.30
N TRP A 102 7.02 0.42 -5.74
CA TRP A 102 7.13 -0.98 -6.13
C TRP A 102 7.44 -0.98 -7.63
N HIS A 103 8.62 -1.46 -7.98
CA HIS A 103 9.17 -1.34 -9.33
C HIS A 103 9.37 -2.70 -9.97
N GLU A 104 8.66 -2.93 -11.06
CA GLU A 104 8.72 -4.19 -11.81
C GLU A 104 8.52 -5.43 -10.91
N VAL A 105 7.50 -5.37 -10.04
CA VAL A 105 7.09 -6.48 -9.19
C VAL A 105 6.11 -7.37 -9.93
N ALA A 106 6.25 -8.69 -9.80
CA ALA A 106 5.32 -9.62 -10.42
C ALA A 106 4.10 -9.86 -9.53
N GLN A 107 2.94 -10.14 -10.12
CA GLN A 107 1.80 -10.65 -9.41
C GLN A 107 1.90 -12.18 -9.35
N ARG A 108 1.70 -12.78 -8.18
CA ARG A 108 1.72 -14.24 -8.04
C ARG A 108 0.52 -14.86 -8.74
N LYS A 109 0.80 -15.80 -9.64
CA LYS A 109 -0.23 -16.62 -10.30
C LYS A 109 -0.24 -18.01 -9.68
N THR A 110 -1.40 -18.49 -9.23
CA THR A 110 -1.57 -19.72 -8.41
C THR A 110 -1.07 -21.01 -9.02
N ASP A 111 -1.01 -21.12 -10.34
CA ASP A 111 -0.74 -22.40 -11.03
C ASP A 111 0.50 -22.41 -11.93
N GLN A 112 1.17 -21.30 -12.09
CA GLN A 112 2.37 -21.23 -12.90
C GLN A 112 3.36 -20.28 -12.24
N PHE A 113 4.50 -20.82 -11.82
CA PHE A 113 5.67 -19.98 -11.62
C PHE A 113 5.86 -19.14 -12.87
N CYS A 114 5.82 -17.83 -12.70
CA CYS A 114 6.17 -16.95 -13.78
C CYS A 114 7.50 -17.40 -14.34
N SER A 115 7.56 -17.94 -15.56
CA SER A 115 8.85 -18.17 -16.20
C SER A 115 9.37 -16.81 -16.64
N VAL A 116 10.61 -16.53 -16.39
CA VAL A 116 11.37 -15.26 -16.54
C VAL A 116 11.06 -14.42 -17.81
N SER A 117 10.27 -14.92 -18.74
CA SER A 117 9.98 -14.28 -20.01
C SER A 117 8.53 -13.79 -20.18
N TYR A 118 7.62 -14.07 -19.27
CA TYR A 118 6.18 -13.88 -19.51
C TYR A 118 5.40 -13.31 -18.33
N CYS A 119 6.05 -12.88 -17.25
CA CYS A 119 5.35 -12.20 -16.17
C CYS A 119 5.23 -10.71 -16.49
N GLU A 120 4.00 -10.28 -16.59
CA GLU A 120 3.70 -8.86 -16.56
C GLU A 120 4.11 -8.32 -15.20
N LYS A 121 4.75 -7.15 -15.18
CA LYS A 121 5.31 -6.56 -13.97
C LYS A 121 4.64 -5.24 -13.68
N GLU A 122 4.19 -5.11 -12.45
CA GLU A 122 3.56 -3.91 -11.94
C GLU A 122 4.61 -2.87 -11.56
N THR A 123 4.34 -1.61 -11.85
CA THR A 123 5.12 -0.47 -11.36
C THR A 123 4.16 0.62 -10.88
N PHE A 124 4.17 0.87 -9.58
CA PHE A 124 3.31 1.86 -8.97
C PHE A 124 3.98 2.54 -7.77
N GLN A 125 3.44 3.71 -7.39
CA GLN A 125 3.98 4.53 -6.30
C GLN A 125 2.90 4.93 -5.31
N LEU A 126 3.32 5.04 -4.06
CA LEU A 126 2.66 5.79 -3.01
C LEU A 126 3.43 7.07 -2.75
N ILE A 127 2.73 8.21 -2.74
CA ILE A 127 3.28 9.51 -2.36
C ILE A 127 2.51 10.01 -1.14
N LEU A 128 3.25 10.31 -0.07
CA LEU A 128 2.74 11.01 1.11
C LEU A 128 3.28 12.44 1.07
N ASP A 129 2.40 13.43 1.18
CA ASP A 129 2.76 14.83 0.99
C ASP A 129 2.03 15.75 1.97
N ASN A 130 2.80 16.52 2.74
CA ASN A 130 2.33 17.56 3.67
C ASN A 130 2.58 18.98 3.18
N SER A 131 3.13 19.19 1.99
CA SER A 131 3.63 20.50 1.53
C SER A 131 2.59 21.62 1.54
N ASN A 132 1.30 21.28 1.50
CA ASN A 132 0.20 22.25 1.49
C ASN A 132 -0.81 22.02 2.62
N THR A 133 -0.40 21.34 3.70
CA THR A 133 -1.26 21.07 4.85
C THR A 133 -0.87 21.96 6.03
N THR A 134 -1.82 22.26 6.91
CA THR A 134 -1.52 22.87 8.21
C THR A 134 -1.09 21.78 9.18
N SER A 135 -0.44 22.15 10.28
CA SER A 135 0.21 21.22 11.23
C SER A 135 -0.71 20.20 11.93
N SER A 136 -2.00 20.19 11.62
CA SER A 136 -2.96 19.23 12.18
C SER A 136 -3.89 18.61 11.14
N ASP A 137 -3.75 19.03 9.87
CA ASP A 137 -4.53 18.45 8.80
C ASP A 137 -3.93 17.12 8.37
N ASN A 138 -4.77 16.16 7.98
CA ASN A 138 -4.25 14.94 7.38
C ASN A 138 -3.45 15.27 6.12
N GLY A 139 -2.34 14.59 5.95
CA GLY A 139 -1.52 14.72 4.75
C GLY A 139 -2.23 14.18 3.51
N ASN A 140 -1.77 14.60 2.36
CA ASN A 140 -2.26 14.09 1.08
C ASN A 140 -1.62 12.75 0.78
N ILE A 141 -2.42 11.85 0.22
CA ILE A 141 -2.00 10.52 -0.20
C ILE A 141 -2.29 10.40 -1.68
N THR A 142 -1.29 10.07 -2.48
CA THR A 142 -1.47 9.88 -3.92
C THR A 142 -0.91 8.51 -4.33
N PHE A 143 -1.70 7.76 -5.07
CA PHE A 143 -1.25 6.55 -5.77
C PHE A 143 -1.02 6.89 -7.22
N GLN A 144 0.07 6.41 -7.81
CA GLN A 144 0.37 6.58 -9.22
C GLN A 144 0.72 5.23 -9.84
N TYR A 145 0.18 4.96 -11.02
CA TYR A 145 0.35 3.69 -11.73
C TYR A 145 1.05 3.94 -13.05
N LYS A 146 2.30 3.50 -13.16
CA LYS A 146 3.06 3.55 -14.41
C LYS A 146 2.70 2.39 -15.30
N GLU A 147 2.73 1.20 -14.75
CA GLU A 147 2.44 -0.06 -15.43
C GLU A 147 1.60 -0.91 -14.49
N ILE A 148 0.40 -1.27 -14.93
CA ILE A 148 -0.54 -2.16 -14.25
C ILE A 148 -1.09 -3.11 -15.31
N TYR A 149 -0.91 -4.38 -15.06
CA TYR A 149 -1.39 -5.48 -15.86
C TYR A 149 -2.38 -6.29 -15.03
N ASP A 150 -3.08 -7.18 -15.63
CA ASP A 150 -3.81 -8.28 -14.98
C ASP A 150 -4.84 -7.92 -13.90
N ILE A 151 -5.44 -6.74 -14.04
CA ILE A 151 -6.53 -6.30 -13.16
C ILE A 151 -7.87 -7.00 -13.43
N ASP A 152 -7.96 -7.80 -14.50
CA ASP A 152 -9.20 -8.40 -15.00
C ASP A 152 -9.18 -9.94 -15.00
N GLU A 153 -8.12 -10.60 -14.59
CA GLU A 153 -8.07 -12.06 -14.60
C GLU A 153 -8.62 -12.67 -13.32
N ILE A 154 -9.47 -13.68 -13.51
CA ILE A 154 -10.29 -14.35 -12.48
C ILE A 154 -9.47 -15.26 -11.54
N GLU A 155 -8.16 -15.23 -11.62
CA GLU A 155 -7.29 -16.09 -10.82
C GLU A 155 -6.73 -15.31 -9.62
N ASP A 156 -7.15 -15.70 -8.44
CA ASP A 156 -6.67 -15.27 -7.13
C ASP A 156 -6.93 -13.83 -6.65
N HIS A 157 -8.20 -13.52 -6.47
CA HIS A 157 -8.64 -12.49 -5.53
C HIS A 157 -8.38 -11.02 -5.85
N GLY A 158 -7.92 -10.64 -7.02
CA GLY A 158 -7.76 -9.24 -7.49
C GLY A 158 -7.39 -8.22 -6.40
N ALA A 159 -6.55 -7.27 -6.71
CA ALA A 159 -5.94 -6.37 -5.73
C ALA A 159 -6.93 -5.62 -4.83
N THR A 160 -6.47 -5.21 -3.65
CA THR A 160 -7.12 -4.19 -2.83
C THR A 160 -6.44 -2.85 -3.01
N VAL A 161 -7.23 -1.82 -3.35
CA VAL A 161 -6.76 -0.43 -3.43
C VAL A 161 -7.59 0.45 -2.51
N GLY A 162 -6.93 1.18 -1.62
CA GLY A 162 -7.63 2.06 -0.69
C GLY A 162 -6.81 2.49 0.52
N VAL A 163 -7.49 3.16 1.44
CA VAL A 163 -6.94 3.64 2.70
C VAL A 163 -7.83 3.22 3.86
N GLU A 164 -7.24 2.76 4.95
CA GLU A 164 -7.94 2.22 6.11
C GLU A 164 -7.61 3.02 7.37
N ALA A 165 -8.62 3.43 8.12
CA ALA A 165 -8.44 4.11 9.39
C ALA A 165 -7.77 3.22 10.45
N PRO A 166 -7.10 3.82 11.46
CA PRO A 166 -6.47 3.08 12.55
C PRO A 166 -7.41 2.17 13.34
N ASP A 167 -8.68 2.51 13.40
CA ASP A 167 -9.72 1.72 14.11
C ASP A 167 -10.33 0.58 13.29
N LYS A 168 -9.95 0.45 12.01
CA LYS A 168 -10.50 -0.50 11.03
C LYS A 168 -12.02 -0.41 10.80
N ASN A 169 -12.70 0.60 11.35
CA ASN A 169 -14.13 0.75 11.19
C ASN A 169 -14.50 1.69 10.04
N SER A 170 -13.52 2.41 9.51
CA SER A 170 -13.69 3.36 8.43
C SER A 170 -12.52 3.31 7.45
N GLY A 171 -12.74 3.84 6.26
CA GLY A 171 -11.75 3.88 5.20
C GLY A 171 -12.40 4.19 3.87
N THR A 172 -11.59 4.29 2.85
CA THR A 172 -12.05 4.46 1.46
C THR A 172 -11.47 3.33 0.63
N GLN A 173 -12.36 2.45 0.14
CA GLN A 173 -12.01 1.39 -0.79
C GLN A 173 -12.26 1.86 -2.22
N TYR A 174 -11.22 1.84 -3.03
CA TYR A 174 -11.29 2.14 -4.45
C TYR A 174 -11.56 0.87 -5.26
N LEU A 175 -10.85 -0.20 -4.94
CA LEU A 175 -10.94 -1.51 -5.56
C LEU A 175 -10.82 -2.61 -4.49
N PHE A 176 -11.59 -3.68 -4.64
CA PHE A 176 -11.39 -4.95 -3.96
C PHE A 176 -11.98 -6.07 -4.81
N ASN A 177 -11.18 -7.10 -5.06
CA ASN A 177 -11.61 -8.33 -5.75
C ASN A 177 -12.40 -8.00 -7.03
N TYR A 178 -11.77 -7.27 -7.97
CA TYR A 178 -12.34 -6.81 -9.26
C TYR A 178 -13.56 -5.89 -9.14
N SER A 179 -13.98 -5.55 -7.92
CA SER A 179 -15.12 -4.67 -7.70
C SER A 179 -14.64 -3.25 -7.39
N TYR A 180 -14.86 -2.35 -8.34
CA TYR A 180 -14.56 -0.93 -8.20
C TYR A 180 -15.64 -0.19 -7.44
N HIS A 181 -15.26 0.85 -6.69
CA HIS A 181 -16.24 1.83 -6.19
C HIS A 181 -17.05 2.42 -7.35
N ALA A 182 -18.33 2.70 -7.13
CA ALA A 182 -19.28 3.07 -8.20
C ALA A 182 -18.86 4.29 -9.07
N ASN A 183 -17.99 5.16 -8.52
CA ASN A 183 -17.50 6.36 -9.21
C ASN A 183 -16.00 6.28 -9.55
N ALA A 184 -15.39 5.10 -9.40
CA ALA A 184 -13.97 4.90 -9.69
C ALA A 184 -13.74 4.57 -11.16
N ASP A 185 -12.67 5.10 -11.72
CA ASP A 185 -12.14 4.62 -13.00
C ASP A 185 -11.47 3.26 -12.79
N THR A 186 -11.45 2.43 -13.84
CA THR A 186 -10.63 1.21 -13.86
C THR A 186 -9.15 1.57 -13.73
N LEU A 187 -8.39 0.81 -12.95
CA LEU A 187 -6.94 0.95 -12.89
C LEU A 187 -6.35 0.82 -14.30
N LYS A 188 -5.42 1.68 -14.62
CA LYS A 188 -4.76 1.72 -15.94
C LYS A 188 -3.45 2.47 -15.86
N ASN A 189 -2.58 2.23 -16.81
CA ASN A 189 -1.33 2.97 -16.96
C ASN A 189 -1.58 4.47 -17.05
N GLY A 190 -0.82 5.24 -16.26
CA GLY A 190 -0.91 6.70 -16.18
C GLY A 190 -2.04 7.23 -15.29
N LEU A 191 -2.80 6.38 -14.59
CA LEU A 191 -3.78 6.82 -13.60
C LEU A 191 -3.08 7.33 -12.34
N ALA A 192 -3.66 8.37 -11.73
CA ALA A 192 -3.34 8.79 -10.37
C ALA A 192 -4.64 8.90 -9.55
N ILE A 193 -4.60 8.41 -8.31
CA ILE A 193 -5.70 8.49 -7.34
C ILE A 193 -5.21 9.31 -6.17
N ARG A 194 -5.95 10.36 -5.79
CA ARG A 194 -5.61 11.20 -4.65
C ARG A 194 -6.69 11.12 -3.57
N PHE A 195 -6.23 10.89 -2.35
CA PHE A 195 -7.03 11.01 -1.14
C PHE A 195 -6.62 12.33 -0.44
N SER A 196 -7.57 13.22 -0.24
CA SER A 196 -7.32 14.53 0.39
C SER A 196 -8.45 14.90 1.33
N ASN A 197 -8.18 15.80 2.27
CA ASN A 197 -9.21 16.32 3.20
C ASN A 197 -10.13 17.37 2.60
N SER A 198 -9.82 17.90 1.42
CA SER A 198 -10.64 18.93 0.81
C SER A 198 -11.87 18.31 0.19
N CYS A 199 -13.03 18.57 0.79
CA CYS A 199 -14.28 18.54 0.07
C CYS A 199 -14.30 19.76 -0.87
N ASP A 200 -13.58 19.68 -1.99
CA ASP A 200 -13.76 20.63 -3.07
C ASP A 200 -15.12 20.33 -3.69
N GLY A 201 -16.15 21.10 -3.22
CA GLY A 201 -17.52 21.03 -3.70
C GLY A 201 -17.69 21.71 -5.07
#